data_3e2464142410a1ee7182325407f5e138
#
_entry.id   3e2464142410a1ee7182325407f5e138
#
_cell.length_a   1.000
_cell.length_b   1.000
_cell.length_c   1.000
_cell.angle_alpha   90.00
_cell.angle_beta   90.00
_cell.angle_gamma   90.00
#
_symmetry.space_group_name_H-M   'P 1'
#
loop_
_entity.id
_entity.type
_entity.pdbx_description
1 polymer ?
#
loop_
_entity_poly.entity_id
_entity_poly.type
_entity_poly.pdbx_seq_one_letter_code
_entity_poly.pdbx_strand_id
1 'polypeptide(L)'
;TRPCIDTSGSVHVMTDVYDIHDYEQDPNTLAEHYALLGEGRVADIPTAFSDLQSYDGKKPFFVSEYGGIAWTDDKSGWGYGNAPDSAREFTDRLEGLTNALLKNKYIFGFCYTQLTDIEQEQNGLYTYDRKPKFPCEEIRRIISAAAAIED
;
A
#
# COMPACT_ATOMS: atom_id res chain seq x y z
N THR A 1 -7.46 26.30 -6.59
CA THR A 1 -7.74 24.98 -7.20
C THR A 1 -7.19 23.90 -6.29
N ARG A 2 -7.90 22.79 -6.15
CA ARG A 2 -7.45 21.62 -5.40
C ARG A 2 -6.83 20.61 -6.35
N PRO A 3 -5.77 19.86 -5.97
CA PRO A 3 -5.27 18.77 -6.78
C PRO A 3 -6.37 17.70 -6.99
N CYS A 4 -6.33 17.06 -8.14
CA CYS A 4 -7.28 16.04 -8.56
C CYS A 4 -6.55 14.73 -8.80
N ILE A 5 -7.12 13.62 -8.32
CA ILE A 5 -6.82 12.26 -8.74
C ILE A 5 -8.03 11.79 -9.53
N ASP A 6 -7.86 11.47 -10.80
CA ASP A 6 -8.96 11.20 -11.73
C ASP A 6 -9.46 9.74 -11.70
N THR A 7 -8.68 8.86 -11.06
CA THR A 7 -9.03 7.46 -10.83
C THR A 7 -8.40 6.99 -9.53
N SER A 8 -8.72 5.79 -9.07
CA SER A 8 -8.05 5.15 -7.93
C SER A 8 -7.27 3.95 -8.42
N GLY A 9 -5.94 4.09 -8.52
CA GLY A 9 -5.02 3.03 -8.91
C GLY A 9 -5.26 2.40 -10.29
N SER A 10 -5.98 3.09 -11.18
CA SER A 10 -6.28 2.60 -12.53
C SER A 10 -5.63 3.50 -13.59
N VAL A 11 -6.13 3.49 -14.82
CA VAL A 11 -5.56 4.28 -15.93
C VAL A 11 -5.87 5.76 -15.77
N HIS A 12 -4.85 6.59 -15.60
CA HIS A 12 -4.97 8.04 -15.54
C HIS A 12 -5.14 8.66 -16.93
N VAL A 13 -6.01 9.65 -17.02
CA VAL A 13 -6.22 10.47 -18.22
C VAL A 13 -5.74 11.90 -17.99
N MET A 14 -6.16 12.51 -16.87
CA MET A 14 -5.78 13.86 -16.48
C MET A 14 -5.75 13.99 -14.96
N THR A 15 -4.61 13.69 -14.36
CA THR A 15 -4.41 13.70 -12.92
C THR A 15 -3.33 14.68 -12.50
N ASP A 16 -3.44 15.25 -11.29
CA ASP A 16 -2.38 16.05 -10.65
C ASP A 16 -1.44 15.18 -9.81
N VAL A 17 -1.90 14.02 -9.37
CA VAL A 17 -1.15 13.04 -8.60
C VAL A 17 -1.22 11.71 -9.33
N TYR A 18 -0.08 11.06 -9.51
CA TYR A 18 -0.03 9.71 -10.08
C TYR A 18 -0.13 8.69 -8.96
N ASP A 19 -1.20 7.91 -8.96
CA ASP A 19 -1.41 6.89 -7.93
C ASP A 19 -1.51 5.48 -8.51
N ILE A 20 -1.13 4.50 -7.71
CA ILE A 20 -1.26 3.08 -8.04
C ILE A 20 -1.72 2.26 -6.83
N HIS A 21 -2.26 1.08 -7.11
CA HIS A 21 -2.47 0.01 -6.14
C HIS A 21 -1.36 -1.03 -6.30
N ASP A 22 -0.73 -1.44 -5.20
CA ASP A 22 0.30 -2.47 -5.21
C ASP A 22 0.15 -3.39 -4.00
N TYR A 23 -0.26 -4.61 -4.25
CA TYR A 23 -0.53 -5.62 -3.22
C TYR A 23 0.60 -6.66 -3.09
N GLU A 24 1.80 -6.31 -3.51
CA GLU A 24 2.98 -7.15 -3.27
C GLU A 24 3.17 -7.42 -1.77
N GLN A 25 3.43 -8.66 -1.41
CA GLN A 25 3.53 -9.11 -0.02
C GLN A 25 4.97 -9.31 0.47
N ASP A 26 5.94 -9.34 -0.44
CA ASP A 26 7.36 -9.35 -0.08
C ASP A 26 7.92 -7.92 -0.04
N PRO A 27 8.46 -7.45 1.11
CA PRO A 27 8.95 -6.08 1.24
C PRO A 27 10.10 -5.72 0.31
N ASN A 28 10.95 -6.69 -0.08
CA ASN A 28 12.07 -6.43 -0.98
C ASN A 28 11.56 -6.26 -2.40
N THR A 29 10.67 -7.12 -2.84
CA THR A 29 10.01 -7.01 -4.15
C THR A 29 9.22 -5.71 -4.24
N LEU A 30 8.48 -5.33 -3.20
CA LEU A 30 7.78 -4.05 -3.15
C LEU A 30 8.75 -2.86 -3.28
N ALA A 31 9.90 -2.91 -2.61
CA ALA A 31 10.92 -1.87 -2.74
C ALA A 31 11.51 -1.80 -4.16
N GLU A 32 11.71 -2.96 -4.82
CA GLU A 32 12.20 -3.05 -6.19
C GLU A 32 11.22 -2.42 -7.21
N HIS A 33 9.91 -2.54 -6.99
CA HIS A 33 8.89 -1.91 -7.83
C HIS A 33 9.11 -0.39 -7.96
N TYR A 34 9.62 0.25 -6.91
CA TYR A 34 9.80 1.71 -6.84
C TYR A 34 11.24 2.17 -6.93
N ALA A 35 12.20 1.28 -7.17
CA ALA A 35 13.63 1.62 -7.19
C ALA A 35 13.99 2.67 -8.24
N LEU A 36 13.23 2.74 -9.34
CA LEU A 36 13.48 3.62 -10.47
C LEU A 36 12.62 4.89 -10.49
N LEU A 37 11.88 5.20 -9.41
CA LEU A 37 11.04 6.42 -9.36
C LEU A 37 11.85 7.71 -9.59
N GLY A 38 13.09 7.76 -9.08
CA GLY A 38 13.97 8.90 -9.32
C GLY A 38 14.38 9.09 -10.78
N GLU A 39 14.20 8.08 -11.63
CA GLU A 39 14.40 8.13 -13.08
C GLU A 39 13.07 8.34 -13.84
N GLY A 40 11.98 8.60 -13.13
CA GLY A 40 10.65 8.75 -13.72
C GLY A 40 10.04 7.44 -14.24
N ARG A 41 10.40 6.31 -13.63
CA ARG A 41 9.93 4.99 -14.04
C ARG A 41 9.42 4.18 -12.84
N VAL A 42 8.44 3.33 -13.09
CA VAL A 42 7.94 2.32 -12.17
C VAL A 42 8.16 0.96 -12.81
N ALA A 43 8.39 -0.08 -12.01
CA ALA A 43 8.47 -1.46 -12.51
C ALA A 43 7.15 -1.89 -13.18
N ASP A 44 7.18 -3.00 -13.89
CA ASP A 44 5.98 -3.60 -14.45
C ASP A 44 5.16 -4.27 -13.33
N ILE A 45 4.20 -3.52 -12.79
CA ILE A 45 3.29 -3.96 -11.75
C ILE A 45 1.94 -4.25 -12.41
N PRO A 46 1.35 -5.45 -12.23
CA PRO A 46 0.11 -5.82 -12.91
C PRO A 46 -1.04 -4.81 -12.73
N THR A 47 -1.11 -4.18 -11.56
CA THR A 47 -2.13 -3.17 -11.23
C THR A 47 -1.81 -1.77 -11.76
N ALA A 48 -0.59 -1.52 -12.24
CA ALA A 48 -0.19 -0.21 -12.75
C ALA A 48 -0.60 0.04 -14.21
N PHE A 49 -1.16 -0.96 -14.89
CA PHE A 49 -1.62 -0.85 -16.29
C PHE A 49 -0.55 -0.30 -17.25
N SER A 50 0.69 -0.80 -17.11
CA SER A 50 1.87 -0.30 -17.84
C SER A 50 1.72 -0.34 -19.36
N ASP A 51 0.90 -1.21 -19.90
CA ASP A 51 0.55 -1.26 -21.34
C ASP A 51 -0.28 -0.06 -21.81
N LEU A 52 -0.97 0.63 -20.89
CA LEU A 52 -1.91 1.70 -21.20
C LEU A 52 -1.42 3.08 -20.73
N GLN A 53 -0.51 3.11 -19.77
CA GLN A 53 0.03 4.33 -19.19
C GLN A 53 1.45 4.14 -18.70
N SER A 54 2.18 5.24 -18.52
CA SER A 54 3.50 5.25 -17.90
C SER A 54 3.65 6.46 -16.98
N TYR A 55 4.34 6.27 -15.86
CA TYR A 55 4.77 7.37 -15.02
C TYR A 55 5.89 8.15 -15.69
N ASP A 56 5.76 9.48 -15.75
CA ASP A 56 6.70 10.38 -16.44
C ASP A 56 7.65 11.13 -15.49
N GLY A 57 7.62 10.84 -14.20
CA GLY A 57 8.46 11.46 -13.19
C GLY A 57 8.10 12.89 -12.80
N LYS A 58 7.01 13.45 -13.32
CA LYS A 58 6.67 14.87 -13.14
C LYS A 58 5.61 15.12 -12.09
N LYS A 59 4.84 14.11 -11.74
CA LYS A 59 3.74 14.22 -10.77
C LYS A 59 4.16 13.61 -9.43
N PRO A 60 3.63 14.12 -8.33
CA PRO A 60 3.77 13.43 -7.04
C PRO A 60 3.28 11.98 -7.15
N PHE A 61 4.02 11.04 -6.57
CA PHE A 61 3.73 9.62 -6.65
C PHE A 61 3.11 9.12 -5.34
N PHE A 62 1.95 8.48 -5.43
CA PHE A 62 1.15 8.00 -4.31
C PHE A 62 0.87 6.51 -4.45
N VAL A 63 1.15 5.72 -3.42
CA VAL A 63 0.70 4.33 -3.34
C VAL A 63 -0.63 4.32 -2.62
N SER A 64 -1.71 4.54 -3.37
CA SER A 64 -3.04 4.78 -2.82
C SER A 64 -3.68 3.55 -2.18
N GLU A 65 -3.19 2.35 -2.52
CA GLU A 65 -3.50 1.11 -1.80
C GLU A 65 -2.27 0.19 -1.77
N TYR A 66 -1.96 -0.36 -0.59
CA TYR A 66 -0.94 -1.40 -0.43
C TYR A 66 -1.30 -2.35 0.72
N GLY A 67 -0.59 -3.45 0.78
CA GLY A 67 -0.69 -4.43 1.85
C GLY A 67 -1.89 -5.35 1.68
N GLY A 68 -3.03 -4.98 2.21
CA GLY A 68 -4.23 -5.82 2.14
C GLY A 68 -4.04 -7.21 2.73
N ILE A 69 -3.13 -7.35 3.72
CA ILE A 69 -2.69 -8.64 4.26
C ILE A 69 -3.89 -9.42 4.81
N ALA A 70 -4.13 -10.61 4.28
CA ALA A 70 -5.22 -11.47 4.74
C ALA A 70 -5.08 -11.78 6.23
N TRP A 71 -6.13 -11.52 7.03
CA TRP A 71 -6.17 -11.86 8.44
C TRP A 71 -7.59 -12.16 8.87
N THR A 72 -7.97 -13.43 8.81
CA THR A 72 -9.34 -13.87 9.11
C THR A 72 -9.36 -15.28 9.67
N ASP A 73 -10.26 -15.50 10.63
CA ASP A 73 -10.62 -16.83 11.13
C ASP A 73 -11.77 -17.47 10.30
N ASP A 74 -12.41 -16.66 9.44
CA ASP A 74 -13.49 -17.11 8.56
C ASP A 74 -12.93 -17.67 7.25
N LYS A 75 -13.24 -18.92 6.96
CA LYS A 75 -12.83 -19.61 5.72
C LYS A 75 -13.41 -18.97 4.44
N SER A 76 -14.45 -18.17 4.55
CA SER A 76 -15.04 -17.41 3.45
C SER A 76 -14.39 -16.04 3.25
N GLY A 77 -13.60 -15.56 4.21
CA GLY A 77 -12.89 -14.31 4.14
C GLY A 77 -11.65 -14.40 3.23
N TRP A 78 -11.28 -13.27 2.65
CA TRP A 78 -10.12 -13.17 1.79
C TRP A 78 -9.32 -11.89 2.07
N GLY A 79 -8.11 -11.86 1.60
CA GLY A 79 -7.17 -10.75 1.55
C GLY A 79 -6.06 -11.09 0.57
N TYR A 80 -5.07 -10.23 0.45
CA TYR A 80 -3.97 -10.43 -0.48
C TYR A 80 -2.86 -11.29 0.15
N GLY A 81 -2.25 -12.12 -0.70
CA GLY A 81 -1.19 -13.06 -0.32
C GLY A 81 -1.65 -14.18 0.60
N ASN A 82 -0.68 -14.92 1.12
CA ASN A 82 -0.95 -15.95 2.10
C ASN A 82 -1.22 -15.33 3.47
N ALA A 83 -2.27 -15.78 4.15
CA ALA A 83 -2.54 -15.34 5.52
C ALA A 83 -1.33 -15.67 6.43
N PRO A 84 -0.87 -14.72 7.26
CA PRO A 84 0.13 -14.97 8.27
C PRO A 84 -0.33 -16.00 9.30
N ASP A 85 0.61 -16.81 9.81
CA ASP A 85 0.30 -17.82 10.83
C ASP A 85 0.15 -17.25 12.25
N SER A 86 0.53 -15.99 12.44
CA SER A 86 0.47 -15.31 13.74
C SER A 86 0.33 -13.79 13.60
N ALA A 87 -0.21 -13.16 14.65
CA ALA A 87 -0.26 -11.69 14.73
C ALA A 87 1.13 -11.04 14.61
N ARG A 88 2.16 -11.71 15.10
CA ARG A 88 3.55 -11.27 14.98
C ARG A 88 4.00 -11.25 13.53
N GLU A 89 3.75 -12.32 12.78
CA GLU A 89 4.07 -12.38 11.37
C GLU A 89 3.32 -11.31 10.56
N PHE A 90 2.04 -11.07 10.92
CA PHE A 90 1.28 -9.98 10.30
C PHE A 90 1.96 -8.62 10.52
N THR A 91 2.30 -8.29 11.77
CA THR A 91 2.91 -6.99 12.10
C THR A 91 4.32 -6.87 11.53
N ASP A 92 5.12 -7.93 11.51
CA ASP A 92 6.44 -7.94 10.88
C ASP A 92 6.34 -7.70 9.36
N ARG A 93 5.36 -8.32 8.68
CA ARG A 93 5.09 -8.10 7.26
C ARG A 93 4.60 -6.67 7.01
N LEU A 94 3.64 -6.19 7.79
CA LEU A 94 3.15 -4.81 7.69
C LEU A 94 4.31 -3.81 7.87
N GLU A 95 5.17 -4.01 8.87
CA GLU A 95 6.33 -3.16 9.10
C GLU A 95 7.31 -3.19 7.93
N GLY A 96 7.58 -4.36 7.38
CA GLY A 96 8.44 -4.53 6.21
C GLY A 96 7.92 -3.77 4.99
N LEU A 97 6.66 -3.99 4.63
CA LEU A 97 5.99 -3.33 3.50
C LEU A 97 5.94 -1.80 3.69
N THR A 98 5.54 -1.35 4.88
CA THR A 98 5.47 0.09 5.20
C THR A 98 6.85 0.73 5.11
N ASN A 99 7.88 0.08 5.64
CA ASN A 99 9.26 0.57 5.57
C ASN A 99 9.81 0.63 4.14
N ALA A 100 9.40 -0.29 3.25
CA ALA A 100 9.78 -0.23 1.83
C ALA A 100 9.28 1.06 1.18
N LEU A 101 8.07 1.50 1.51
CA LEU A 101 7.49 2.76 1.02
C LEU A 101 8.12 3.98 1.70
N LEU A 102 8.24 3.97 3.03
CA LEU A 102 8.80 5.09 3.82
C LEU A 102 10.24 5.44 3.46
N LYS A 103 11.05 4.44 3.07
CA LYS A 103 12.45 4.63 2.66
C LYS A 103 12.61 5.24 1.27
N ASN A 104 11.55 5.33 0.48
CA ASN A 104 11.61 5.88 -0.87
C ASN A 104 11.19 7.36 -0.86
N LYS A 105 12.15 8.27 -1.00
CA LYS A 105 11.93 9.73 -0.96
C LYS A 105 11.06 10.30 -2.09
N TYR A 106 10.72 9.50 -3.09
CA TYR A 106 9.87 9.91 -4.22
C TYR A 106 8.40 9.55 -4.01
N ILE A 107 8.08 8.76 -2.97
CA ILE A 107 6.70 8.44 -2.58
C ILE A 107 6.26 9.46 -1.53
N PHE A 108 5.29 10.32 -1.88
CA PHE A 108 4.84 11.36 -0.95
C PHE A 108 3.76 10.87 0.02
N GLY A 109 3.13 9.74 -0.25
CA GLY A 109 2.10 9.18 0.61
C GLY A 109 1.72 7.76 0.21
N PHE A 110 1.09 7.07 1.14
CA PHE A 110 0.56 5.73 0.95
C PHE A 110 -0.69 5.51 1.80
N CYS A 111 -1.50 4.51 1.44
CA CYS A 111 -2.68 4.14 2.19
C CYS A 111 -2.73 2.61 2.33
N TYR A 112 -2.72 2.12 3.57
CA TYR A 112 -2.90 0.69 3.82
C TYR A 112 -4.34 0.26 3.56
N THR A 113 -4.54 -0.79 2.82
CA THR A 113 -5.81 -1.43 2.57
C THR A 113 -5.98 -2.63 3.49
N GLN A 114 -6.87 -2.56 4.52
CA GLN A 114 -7.74 -1.40 4.74
C GLN A 114 -7.90 -1.10 6.23
N LEU A 115 -8.64 -0.07 6.58
CA LEU A 115 -8.86 0.28 7.99
C LEU A 115 -9.74 -0.75 8.71
N THR A 116 -10.87 -1.10 8.11
CA THR A 116 -11.83 -2.07 8.68
C THR A 116 -12.16 -3.15 7.66
N ASP A 117 -12.47 -4.35 8.12
CA ASP A 117 -13.01 -5.39 7.26
C ASP A 117 -14.31 -4.93 6.60
N ILE A 118 -14.53 -5.41 5.38
CA ILE A 118 -15.77 -5.21 4.62
C ILE A 118 -16.27 -6.59 4.17
N GLU A 119 -17.30 -7.09 4.84
CA GLU A 119 -17.90 -8.38 4.53
C GLU A 119 -16.86 -9.51 4.44
N GLN A 120 -16.64 -10.08 3.24
CA GLN A 120 -15.67 -11.15 3.02
C GLN A 120 -14.23 -10.65 2.82
N GLU A 121 -14.03 -9.38 2.56
CA GLU A 121 -12.70 -8.79 2.48
C GLU A 121 -12.18 -8.49 3.88
N GLN A 122 -11.37 -9.42 4.42
CA GLN A 122 -10.95 -9.43 5.82
C GLN A 122 -9.44 -9.21 5.94
N ASN A 123 -9.00 -8.05 5.50
CA ASN A 123 -7.62 -7.56 5.55
C ASN A 123 -7.48 -6.25 6.36
N GLY A 124 -8.56 -5.84 7.04
CA GLY A 124 -8.59 -4.64 7.86
C GLY A 124 -7.73 -4.75 9.11
N LEU A 125 -7.22 -3.59 9.59
CA LEU A 125 -6.58 -3.47 10.91
C LEU A 125 -7.61 -3.57 12.05
N TYR A 126 -8.87 -3.34 11.74
CA TYR A 126 -10.02 -3.48 12.61
C TYR A 126 -11.02 -4.47 12.01
N THR A 127 -11.80 -5.09 12.86
CA THR A 127 -12.95 -5.91 12.43
C THR A 127 -14.03 -5.01 11.80
N TYR A 128 -15.01 -5.64 11.15
CA TYR A 128 -16.22 -4.95 10.63
C TYR A 128 -16.91 -4.09 11.70
N ASP A 129 -16.95 -4.57 12.96
CA ASP A 129 -17.50 -3.84 14.12
C ASP A 129 -16.51 -2.82 14.71
N ARG A 130 -15.41 -2.52 14.02
CA ARG A 130 -14.39 -1.54 14.41
C ARG A 130 -13.65 -1.88 15.72
N LYS A 131 -13.50 -3.17 16.03
CA LYS A 131 -12.64 -3.62 17.12
C LYS A 131 -11.22 -3.81 16.59
N PRO A 132 -10.19 -3.34 17.31
CA PRO A 132 -8.80 -3.56 16.88
C PRO A 132 -8.49 -5.07 16.78
N LYS A 133 -7.85 -5.48 15.70
CA LYS A 133 -7.32 -6.84 15.55
C LYS A 133 -5.92 -6.99 16.14
N PHE A 134 -5.20 -5.89 16.26
CA PHE A 134 -3.81 -5.82 16.71
C PHE A 134 -3.63 -4.72 17.76
N PRO A 135 -2.53 -4.73 18.54
CA PRO A 135 -2.22 -3.63 19.46
C PRO A 135 -2.08 -2.29 18.71
N CYS A 136 -2.94 -1.34 19.02
CA CYS A 136 -2.99 -0.06 18.30
C CYS A 136 -1.66 0.71 18.33
N GLU A 137 -0.92 0.63 19.45
CA GLU A 137 0.39 1.29 19.58
C GLU A 137 1.44 0.69 18.65
N GLU A 138 1.40 -0.62 18.41
CA GLU A 138 2.30 -1.28 17.46
C GLU A 138 2.00 -0.83 16.03
N ILE A 139 0.74 -0.87 15.63
CA ILE A 139 0.32 -0.38 14.31
C ILE A 139 0.69 1.09 14.12
N ARG A 140 0.40 1.93 15.14
CA ARG A 140 0.76 3.35 15.11
C ARG A 140 2.27 3.55 14.91
N ARG A 141 3.11 2.84 15.67
CA ARG A 141 4.57 2.91 15.55
C ARG A 141 5.02 2.61 14.12
N ILE A 142 4.44 1.59 13.49
CA ILE A 142 4.78 1.18 12.12
C ILE A 142 4.42 2.28 11.12
N ILE A 143 3.15 2.72 11.10
CA ILE A 143 2.65 3.62 10.06
C ILE A 143 3.03 5.09 10.25
N SER A 144 3.52 5.48 11.45
CA SER A 144 3.98 6.84 11.74
C SER A 144 5.51 6.96 11.86
N ALA A 145 6.26 6.00 11.36
CA ALA A 145 7.72 6.10 11.29
C ALA A 145 8.14 7.19 10.28
N ALA A 146 9.31 7.80 10.52
CA ALA A 146 9.82 8.87 9.66
C ALA A 146 9.97 8.43 8.20
N ALA A 147 9.55 9.28 7.28
CA ALA A 147 9.64 9.03 5.84
C ALA A 147 10.85 9.74 5.23
N ALA A 148 11.54 9.09 4.31
CA ALA A 148 12.71 9.64 3.63
C ALA A 148 12.41 10.90 2.79
N ILE A 149 11.16 11.18 2.50
CA ILE A 149 10.74 12.41 1.82
C ILE A 149 10.75 13.63 2.76
N GLU A 150 10.78 13.42 4.08
CA GLU A 150 10.81 14.49 5.09
C GLU A 150 12.22 15.06 5.31
N ASP A 151 13.28 14.37 4.83
CA ASP A 151 14.69 14.78 4.89
C ASP A 151 15.05 15.70 3.68
#